data_023882442ceb045fce71deb146946b57
#
_entry.id   023882442ceb045fce71deb146946b57
#
_cell.length_a   1.000
_cell.length_b   1.000
_cell.length_c   1.000
_cell.angle_alpha   90.00
_cell.angle_beta   90.00
_cell.angle_gamma   90.00
#
_symmetry.space_group_name_H-M   'P 1'
#
loop_
_entity.id
_entity.type
_entity.pdbx_description
1 polymer ?
#
loop_
_entity_poly.entity_id
_entity_poly.type
_entity_poly.pdbx_seq_one_letter_code
_entity_poly.pdbx_strand_id
1 'polypeptide(L)'
;MNKDSHAKSLAPLDRQKLSEPLRRLIDFFEHITEQTVADMPKFYAADAYFKDPFNEVNQVEDIARIFGEMFHQVNNPRFVVHTAFESGQQVFMAWDFLFEMKRFKAGQVQCIKGSSHLLLNHNGLVQSHRDYWDTAEELYEKIPVLGGLMRWLKKQAG
;
A
#
# COMPACT_ATOMS: atom_id res chain seq x y z
N MET A 1 15.42 24.61 13.14
CA MET A 1 16.46 23.62 12.83
C MET A 1 15.91 22.73 11.74
N ASN A 2 16.48 22.83 10.54
CA ASN A 2 15.94 22.20 9.30
C ASN A 2 16.13 20.69 9.36
N LYS A 3 15.04 19.91 9.46
CA LYS A 3 15.06 18.43 9.47
C LYS A 3 15.15 17.80 8.06
N ASP A 4 15.26 18.61 7.01
CA ASP A 4 15.11 18.11 5.62
C ASP A 4 16.44 17.83 4.89
N SER A 5 17.58 17.79 5.58
CA SER A 5 18.89 17.69 4.93
C SER A 5 19.42 16.26 4.69
N HIS A 6 18.65 15.22 4.97
CA HIS A 6 19.13 13.82 4.80
C HIS A 6 18.47 13.01 3.67
N ALA A 7 17.52 13.58 2.95
CA ALA A 7 17.00 12.97 1.74
C ALA A 7 17.97 13.22 0.57
N LYS A 8 19.07 12.47 0.49
CA LYS A 8 19.76 12.31 -0.80
C LYS A 8 18.71 11.80 -1.77
N SER A 9 18.47 12.57 -2.84
CA SER A 9 17.58 12.15 -3.93
C SER A 9 18.02 10.76 -4.39
N LEU A 10 17.21 9.75 -4.08
CA LEU A 10 17.43 8.42 -4.62
C LEU A 10 17.28 8.50 -6.15
N ALA A 11 18.12 7.77 -6.86
CA ALA A 11 17.95 7.66 -8.31
C ALA A 11 16.54 7.10 -8.61
N PRO A 12 15.88 7.55 -9.68
CA PRO A 12 14.58 7.01 -10.09
C PRO A 12 14.62 5.49 -10.22
N LEU A 13 13.51 4.84 -9.85
CA LEU A 13 13.38 3.38 -9.97
C LEU A 13 13.57 2.93 -11.43
N ASP A 14 14.62 2.16 -11.68
CA ASP A 14 14.88 1.56 -12.98
C ASP A 14 14.02 0.30 -13.15
N ARG A 15 12.83 0.46 -13.70
CA ARG A 15 11.86 -0.62 -13.91
C ARG A 15 12.33 -1.67 -14.92
N GLN A 16 13.28 -1.35 -15.79
CA GLN A 16 13.80 -2.30 -16.77
C GLN A 16 14.59 -3.44 -16.13
N LYS A 17 15.11 -3.21 -14.91
CA LYS A 17 15.84 -4.22 -14.14
C LYS A 17 14.93 -5.15 -13.32
N LEU A 18 13.64 -4.88 -13.27
CA LEU A 18 12.68 -5.68 -12.52
C LEU A 18 12.10 -6.79 -13.41
N SER A 19 11.71 -7.91 -12.79
CA SER A 19 10.98 -8.98 -13.48
C SER A 19 9.63 -8.47 -14.03
N GLU A 20 9.12 -9.17 -15.02
CA GLU A 20 7.82 -8.82 -15.62
C GLU A 20 6.67 -8.87 -14.59
N PRO A 21 6.55 -9.92 -13.73
CA PRO A 21 5.51 -9.94 -12.70
C PRO A 21 5.58 -8.74 -11.76
N LEU A 22 6.77 -8.33 -11.34
CA LEU A 22 6.94 -7.19 -10.44
C LEU A 22 6.59 -5.86 -11.12
N ARG A 23 6.98 -5.68 -12.37
CA ARG A 23 6.60 -4.47 -13.14
C ARG A 23 5.09 -4.33 -13.26
N ARG A 24 4.39 -5.41 -13.61
CA ARG A 24 2.92 -5.45 -13.72
C ARG A 24 2.25 -5.14 -12.38
N LEU A 25 2.78 -5.69 -11.30
CA LEU A 25 2.24 -5.46 -9.96
C LEU A 25 2.40 -3.99 -9.53
N ILE A 26 3.56 -3.39 -9.76
CA ILE A 26 3.80 -1.96 -9.49
C ILE A 26 2.84 -1.11 -10.31
N ASP A 27 2.72 -1.39 -11.61
CA ASP A 27 1.82 -0.66 -12.50
C ASP A 27 0.36 -0.77 -12.04
N PHE A 28 -0.07 -1.95 -11.63
CA PHE A 28 -1.40 -2.17 -11.06
C PHE A 28 -1.65 -1.29 -9.83
N PHE A 29 -0.74 -1.25 -8.85
CA PHE A 29 -0.92 -0.45 -7.65
C PHE A 29 -0.86 1.05 -7.91
N GLU A 30 0.00 1.51 -8.79
CA GLU A 30 0.09 2.95 -9.12
C GLU A 30 -1.14 3.46 -9.90
N HIS A 31 -1.86 2.57 -10.58
CA HIS A 31 -3.07 2.89 -11.35
C HIS A 31 -4.35 2.25 -10.80
N ILE A 32 -4.31 1.75 -9.56
CA ILE A 32 -5.47 1.12 -8.94
C ILE A 32 -6.63 2.11 -8.82
N THR A 33 -7.82 1.65 -9.16
CA THR A 33 -9.09 2.38 -9.03
C THR A 33 -10.11 1.50 -8.31
N GLU A 34 -11.21 2.08 -7.87
CA GLU A 34 -12.32 1.33 -7.28
C GLU A 34 -12.82 0.22 -8.23
N GLN A 35 -12.81 0.45 -9.53
CA GLN A 35 -13.21 -0.53 -10.53
C GLN A 35 -12.16 -1.63 -10.73
N THR A 36 -10.88 -1.27 -10.76
CA THR A 36 -9.79 -2.23 -11.04
C THR A 36 -9.37 -3.05 -9.83
N VAL A 37 -9.85 -2.74 -8.63
CA VAL A 37 -9.68 -3.60 -7.45
C VAL A 37 -10.15 -5.04 -7.72
N ALA A 38 -11.21 -5.22 -8.51
CA ALA A 38 -11.72 -6.54 -8.90
C ALA A 38 -10.70 -7.37 -9.72
N ASP A 39 -9.67 -6.74 -10.27
CA ASP A 39 -8.59 -7.40 -11.01
C ASP A 39 -7.51 -8.01 -10.11
N MET A 40 -7.58 -7.83 -8.79
CA MET A 40 -6.59 -8.39 -7.85
C MET A 40 -6.29 -9.89 -8.07
N PRO A 41 -7.26 -10.76 -8.40
CA PRO A 41 -6.96 -12.17 -8.68
C PRO A 41 -6.02 -12.43 -9.88
N LYS A 42 -5.77 -11.40 -10.71
CA LYS A 42 -4.77 -11.47 -11.79
C LYS A 42 -3.33 -11.32 -11.28
N PHE A 43 -3.16 -10.83 -10.04
CA PHE A 43 -1.87 -10.50 -9.42
C PHE A 43 -1.60 -11.29 -8.14
N TYR A 44 -2.63 -11.79 -7.48
CA TYR A 44 -2.56 -12.52 -6.21
C TYR A 44 -3.05 -13.95 -6.37
N ALA A 45 -2.42 -14.88 -5.65
CA ALA A 45 -2.95 -16.22 -5.51
C ALA A 45 -4.28 -16.18 -4.74
N ALA A 46 -5.17 -17.15 -5.01
CA ALA A 46 -6.49 -17.21 -4.37
C ALA A 46 -6.41 -17.23 -2.83
N ASP A 47 -5.43 -17.97 -2.30
CA ASP A 47 -5.14 -18.15 -0.88
C ASP A 47 -3.99 -17.22 -0.40
N ALA A 48 -3.79 -16.09 -1.04
CA ALA A 48 -2.73 -15.16 -0.69
C ALA A 48 -2.92 -14.61 0.73
N TYR A 49 -1.83 -14.61 1.49
CA TYR A 49 -1.78 -13.98 2.81
C TYR A 49 -1.49 -12.48 2.67
N PHE A 50 -2.23 -11.66 3.41
CA PHE A 50 -2.01 -10.22 3.51
C PHE A 50 -2.01 -9.79 4.97
N LYS A 51 -1.06 -8.94 5.32
CA LYS A 51 -1.02 -8.28 6.62
C LYS A 51 -0.54 -6.84 6.49
N ASP A 52 -1.29 -5.94 7.12
CA ASP A 52 -0.88 -4.57 7.40
C ASP A 52 -0.99 -4.29 8.93
N PRO A 53 -0.75 -3.06 9.41
CA PRO A 53 -0.90 -2.75 10.84
C PRO A 53 -2.31 -2.99 11.41
N PHE A 54 -3.34 -3.12 10.58
CA PHE A 54 -4.75 -3.19 10.99
C PHE A 54 -5.47 -4.45 10.56
N ASN A 55 -4.99 -5.10 9.50
CA ASN A 55 -5.66 -6.22 8.86
C ASN A 55 -4.74 -7.43 8.78
N GLU A 56 -5.33 -8.62 8.85
CA GLU A 56 -4.68 -9.89 8.59
C GLU A 56 -5.69 -10.84 7.97
N VAL A 57 -5.50 -11.19 6.70
CA VAL A 57 -6.40 -12.03 5.91
C VAL A 57 -5.61 -13.00 5.03
N ASN A 58 -6.29 -14.03 4.52
CA ASN A 58 -5.67 -15.09 3.74
C ASN A 58 -6.49 -15.54 2.51
N GLN A 59 -7.28 -14.63 1.96
CA GLN A 59 -8.04 -14.83 0.73
C GLN A 59 -7.96 -13.57 -0.13
N VAL A 60 -7.81 -13.73 -1.44
CA VAL A 60 -7.67 -12.59 -2.36
C VAL A 60 -8.90 -11.69 -2.37
N GLU A 61 -10.08 -12.25 -2.14
CA GLU A 61 -11.34 -11.50 -2.06
C GLU A 61 -11.34 -10.54 -0.87
N ASP A 62 -10.80 -10.97 0.28
CA ASP A 62 -10.66 -10.10 1.45
C ASP A 62 -9.61 -9.01 1.24
N ILE A 63 -8.51 -9.34 0.54
CA ILE A 63 -7.50 -8.34 0.15
C ILE A 63 -8.15 -7.29 -0.76
N ALA A 64 -8.88 -7.72 -1.78
CA ALA A 64 -9.59 -6.82 -2.70
C ALA A 64 -10.60 -5.93 -1.95
N ARG A 65 -11.33 -6.47 -0.97
CA ARG A 65 -12.25 -5.71 -0.13
C ARG A 65 -11.52 -4.62 0.68
N ILE A 66 -10.38 -4.94 1.29
CA ILE A 66 -9.57 -3.98 2.07
C ILE A 66 -9.14 -2.81 1.17
N PHE A 67 -8.61 -3.09 -0.01
CA PHE A 67 -8.20 -2.04 -0.96
C PHE A 67 -9.41 -1.28 -1.54
N GLY A 68 -10.53 -1.96 -1.76
CA GLY A 68 -11.77 -1.32 -2.21
C GLY A 68 -12.33 -0.31 -1.21
N GLU A 69 -12.31 -0.65 0.08
CA GLU A 69 -12.77 0.23 1.14
C GLU A 69 -11.95 1.52 1.29
N MET A 70 -10.67 1.50 0.90
CA MET A 70 -9.82 2.68 0.86
C MET A 70 -10.44 3.81 0.02
N PHE A 71 -11.07 3.50 -1.12
CA PHE A 71 -11.73 4.49 -1.99
C PHE A 71 -12.98 5.11 -1.36
N HIS A 72 -13.61 4.40 -0.40
CA HIS A 72 -14.74 4.95 0.35
C HIS A 72 -14.32 5.86 1.50
N GLN A 73 -13.08 5.76 1.97
CA GLN A 73 -12.61 6.48 3.16
C GLN A 73 -11.88 7.76 2.86
N VAL A 74 -11.13 7.80 1.78
CA VAL A 74 -10.32 8.95 1.39
C VAL A 74 -10.63 9.36 -0.04
N ASN A 75 -10.22 10.58 -0.41
CA ASN A 75 -10.31 11.07 -1.78
C ASN A 75 -8.96 10.93 -2.48
N ASN A 76 -9.00 10.67 -3.79
CA ASN A 76 -7.82 10.63 -4.66
C ASN A 76 -6.67 9.75 -4.14
N PRO A 77 -6.95 8.51 -3.63
CA PRO A 77 -5.89 7.63 -3.16
C PRO A 77 -5.02 7.18 -4.33
N ARG A 78 -3.71 7.24 -4.14
CA ARG A 78 -2.73 6.77 -5.13
C ARG A 78 -1.44 6.31 -4.47
N PHE A 79 -0.82 5.30 -5.04
CA PHE A 79 0.50 4.83 -4.64
C PHE A 79 1.57 5.34 -5.61
N VAL A 80 2.74 5.62 -5.08
CA VAL A 80 3.95 5.93 -5.85
C VAL A 80 5.06 5.03 -5.33
N VAL A 81 5.51 4.08 -6.14
CA VAL A 81 6.60 3.17 -5.80
C VAL A 81 7.92 3.79 -6.24
N HIS A 82 8.76 4.16 -5.29
CA HIS A 82 10.04 4.82 -5.57
C HIS A 82 11.26 3.89 -5.39
N THR A 83 11.09 2.74 -4.74
CA THR A 83 12.14 1.73 -4.57
C THR A 83 11.53 0.36 -4.72
N ALA A 84 12.16 -0.51 -5.49
CA ALA A 84 11.83 -1.92 -5.56
C ALA A 84 13.06 -2.74 -5.90
N PHE A 85 13.18 -3.90 -5.29
CA PHE A 85 14.18 -4.91 -5.64
C PHE A 85 13.65 -6.30 -5.34
N GLU A 86 14.24 -7.30 -5.96
CA GLU A 86 13.86 -8.70 -5.83
C GLU A 86 15.08 -9.60 -5.68
N SER A 87 14.90 -10.68 -4.94
CA SER A 87 15.87 -11.75 -4.77
C SER A 87 15.15 -13.10 -4.77
N GLY A 88 15.26 -13.84 -5.87
CA GLY A 88 14.44 -15.02 -6.10
C GLY A 88 12.95 -14.64 -6.13
N GLN A 89 12.17 -15.28 -5.28
CA GLN A 89 10.72 -15.00 -5.16
C GLN A 89 10.38 -13.88 -4.17
N GLN A 90 11.37 -13.34 -3.48
CA GLN A 90 11.17 -12.27 -2.51
C GLN A 90 11.27 -10.91 -3.18
N VAL A 91 10.33 -10.04 -2.85
CA VAL A 91 10.26 -8.66 -3.34
C VAL A 91 10.18 -7.73 -2.14
N PHE A 92 10.91 -6.63 -2.22
CA PHE A 92 10.76 -5.49 -1.31
C PHE A 92 10.45 -4.24 -2.12
N MET A 93 9.46 -3.47 -1.65
CA MET A 93 9.10 -2.17 -2.24
C MET A 93 9.01 -1.11 -1.14
N ALA A 94 9.41 0.12 -1.47
CA ALA A 94 9.09 1.29 -0.66
C ALA A 94 8.24 2.25 -1.49
N TRP A 95 7.21 2.80 -0.86
CA TRP A 95 6.18 3.58 -1.53
C TRP A 95 5.67 4.75 -0.67
N ASP A 96 5.12 5.73 -1.36
CA ASP A 96 4.29 6.77 -0.78
C ASP A 96 2.83 6.50 -1.12
N PHE A 97 1.96 6.52 -0.12
CA PHE A 97 0.52 6.52 -0.29
C PHE A 97 0.00 7.95 -0.12
N LEU A 98 -0.49 8.52 -1.19
CA LEU A 98 -0.97 9.90 -1.27
C LEU A 98 -2.51 9.91 -1.33
N PHE A 99 -3.14 10.75 -0.51
CA PHE A 99 -4.59 10.85 -0.46
C PHE A 99 -5.03 12.20 0.12
N GLU A 100 -6.31 12.48 0.04
CA GLU A 100 -6.94 13.64 0.69
C GLU A 100 -8.00 13.16 1.67
N MET A 101 -8.10 13.83 2.82
CA MET A 101 -9.13 13.55 3.82
C MET A 101 -10.48 14.08 3.35
N LYS A 102 -11.58 13.34 3.56
CA LYS A 102 -12.92 13.76 3.15
C LYS A 102 -13.47 14.96 3.92
N ARG A 103 -13.15 15.06 5.21
CA ARG A 103 -13.75 16.06 6.12
C ARG A 103 -12.76 16.97 6.82
N PHE A 104 -11.55 16.51 7.03
CA PHE A 104 -10.50 17.24 7.76
C PHE A 104 -9.37 17.57 6.81
N LYS A 105 -8.89 18.84 6.81
CA LYS A 105 -7.89 19.31 5.83
C LYS A 105 -8.26 18.96 4.39
N ALA A 106 -9.56 19.07 4.03
CA ALA A 106 -10.03 18.78 2.68
C ALA A 106 -9.23 19.57 1.64
N GLY A 107 -8.85 18.91 0.54
CA GLY A 107 -8.01 19.50 -0.51
C GLY A 107 -6.52 19.55 -0.19
N GLN A 108 -6.09 19.08 0.99
CA GLN A 108 -4.66 18.92 1.30
C GLN A 108 -4.22 17.47 1.11
N VAL A 109 -3.24 17.27 0.25
CA VAL A 109 -2.66 15.93 0.04
C VAL A 109 -1.90 15.52 1.30
N GLN A 110 -2.28 14.35 1.83
CA GLN A 110 -1.58 13.64 2.89
C GLN A 110 -0.67 12.59 2.28
N CYS A 111 0.42 12.24 2.96
CA CYS A 111 1.34 11.20 2.54
C CYS A 111 1.61 10.25 3.70
N ILE A 112 1.44 8.95 3.47
CA ILE A 112 1.91 7.87 4.34
C ILE A 112 3.07 7.18 3.62
N LYS A 113 4.21 7.07 4.29
CA LYS A 113 5.38 6.36 3.78
C LYS A 113 5.38 4.94 4.32
N GLY A 114 5.56 3.99 3.43
CA GLY A 114 5.55 2.59 3.81
C GLY A 114 6.44 1.72 2.94
N SER A 115 6.48 0.46 3.31
CA SER A 115 7.18 -0.57 2.54
C SER A 115 6.39 -1.86 2.57
N SER A 116 6.56 -2.69 1.55
CA SER A 116 5.97 -4.01 1.44
C SER A 116 7.03 -5.07 1.24
N HIS A 117 6.89 -6.18 1.94
CA HIS A 117 7.62 -7.41 1.67
C HIS A 117 6.63 -8.41 1.04
N LEU A 118 6.97 -8.90 -0.14
CA LEU A 118 6.14 -9.84 -0.89
C LEU A 118 6.89 -11.13 -1.15
N LEU A 119 6.13 -12.23 -1.23
CA LEU A 119 6.58 -13.49 -1.80
C LEU A 119 5.76 -13.78 -3.05
N LEU A 120 6.42 -13.96 -4.18
CA LEU A 120 5.79 -14.40 -5.42
C LEU A 120 5.85 -15.94 -5.51
N ASN A 121 4.77 -16.55 -6.00
CA ASN A 121 4.80 -17.97 -6.31
C ASN A 121 5.43 -18.25 -7.69
N HIS A 122 5.54 -19.51 -8.09
CA HIS A 122 6.12 -19.90 -9.37
C HIS A 122 5.39 -19.38 -10.61
N ASN A 123 4.13 -18.96 -10.45
CA ASN A 123 3.33 -18.35 -11.50
C ASN A 123 3.47 -16.81 -11.54
N GLY A 124 4.32 -16.23 -10.69
CA GLY A 124 4.51 -14.78 -10.59
C GLY A 124 3.37 -14.06 -9.86
N LEU A 125 2.49 -14.79 -9.16
CA LEU A 125 1.43 -14.22 -8.34
C LEU A 125 1.91 -13.99 -6.91
N VAL A 126 1.40 -12.95 -6.26
CA VAL A 126 1.68 -12.67 -4.85
C VAL A 126 1.04 -13.76 -3.99
N GLN A 127 1.85 -14.49 -3.25
CA GLN A 127 1.43 -15.50 -2.28
C GLN A 127 1.39 -14.94 -0.86
N SER A 128 2.26 -13.97 -0.56
CA SER A 128 2.30 -13.29 0.73
C SER A 128 2.63 -11.82 0.52
N HIS A 129 1.91 -10.95 1.22
CA HIS A 129 2.09 -9.51 1.20
C HIS A 129 2.04 -8.97 2.62
N ARG A 130 3.10 -8.37 3.08
CA ARG A 130 3.14 -7.69 4.36
C ARG A 130 3.57 -6.25 4.21
N ASP A 131 2.71 -5.32 4.66
CA ASP A 131 3.00 -3.90 4.74
C ASP A 131 3.61 -3.53 6.08
N TYR A 132 4.60 -2.65 6.02
CA TYR A 132 5.25 -2.05 7.18
C TYR A 132 5.20 -0.53 7.04
N TRP A 133 4.52 0.11 7.95
CA TRP A 133 4.52 1.56 8.08
C TRP A 133 4.26 1.97 9.53
N ASP A 134 4.84 3.08 9.94
CA ASP A 134 4.71 3.57 11.31
C ASP A 134 3.39 4.32 11.46
N THR A 135 2.41 3.66 12.07
CA THR A 135 1.09 4.25 12.32
C THR A 135 1.16 5.42 13.30
N ALA A 136 2.12 5.43 14.21
CA ALA A 136 2.27 6.53 15.16
C ALA A 136 2.77 7.79 14.43
N GLU A 137 3.86 7.69 13.68
CA GLU A 137 4.42 8.82 12.93
C GLU A 137 3.50 9.23 11.76
N GLU A 138 3.01 8.27 11.00
CA GLU A 138 2.31 8.54 9.75
C GLU A 138 0.82 8.89 9.94
N LEU A 139 0.20 8.39 11.02
CA LEU A 139 -1.22 8.59 11.27
C LEU A 139 -1.48 9.51 12.46
N TYR A 140 -0.86 9.25 13.62
CA TYR A 140 -1.16 9.94 14.87
C TYR A 140 -0.68 11.39 14.89
N GLU A 141 0.44 11.70 14.28
CA GLU A 141 0.95 13.08 14.20
C GLU A 141 0.20 13.92 13.16
N LYS A 142 -0.39 13.29 12.14
CA LYS A 142 -1.03 13.99 11.01
C LYS A 142 -2.54 14.16 11.14
N ILE A 143 -3.18 13.36 12.01
CA ILE A 143 -4.64 13.35 12.17
C ILE A 143 -5.04 13.68 13.61
N PRO A 144 -5.50 14.89 13.90
CA PRO A 144 -5.88 15.29 15.26
C PRO A 144 -7.15 14.60 15.79
N VAL A 145 -7.89 13.85 14.97
CA VAL A 145 -9.12 13.15 15.39
C VAL A 145 -8.99 11.66 15.15
N LEU A 146 -8.19 11.03 15.98
CA LEU A 146 -7.90 9.60 15.93
C LEU A 146 -9.10 8.71 16.20
N GLY A 147 -10.08 9.18 16.97
CA GLY A 147 -11.19 8.37 17.49
C GLY A 147 -12.10 7.78 16.42
N GLY A 148 -12.28 8.43 15.28
CA GLY A 148 -13.13 7.95 14.18
C GLY A 148 -12.47 6.83 13.37
N LEU A 149 -11.22 7.03 12.98
CA LEU A 149 -10.44 6.05 12.22
C LEU A 149 -10.13 4.81 13.08
N MET A 150 -9.76 4.99 14.35
CA MET A 150 -9.49 3.88 15.27
C MET A 150 -10.76 3.07 15.60
N ARG A 151 -11.93 3.71 15.72
CA ARG A 151 -13.21 2.99 15.89
C ARG A 151 -13.56 2.18 14.67
N TRP A 152 -13.30 2.74 13.50
CA TRP A 152 -13.52 2.02 12.25
C TRP A 152 -12.59 0.82 12.13
N LEU A 153 -11.29 1.00 12.39
CA LEU A 153 -10.28 -0.07 12.37
C LEU A 153 -10.62 -1.20 13.38
N LYS A 154 -11.10 -0.85 14.57
CA LYS A 154 -11.56 -1.84 15.57
C LYS A 154 -12.81 -2.61 15.13
N LYS A 155 -13.70 -2.02 14.34
CA LYS A 155 -14.88 -2.72 13.81
C LYS A 155 -14.54 -3.73 12.72
N GLN A 156 -13.39 -3.58 12.05
CA GLN A 156 -12.89 -4.53 11.05
C GLN A 156 -12.11 -5.69 11.69
N ALA A 157 -11.64 -5.54 12.92
CA ALA A 157 -10.84 -6.53 13.64
C ALA A 157 -11.65 -7.42 14.59
N GLY A 158 -13.01 -7.29 14.60
CA GLY A 158 -13.91 -8.07 15.45
C GLY A 158 -14.74 -9.06 14.66
#